data_130507335fdf22b34964efcd36969e48
#
_entry.id   130507335fdf22b34964efcd36969e48
#
_cell.length_a   1.000
_cell.length_b   1.000
_cell.length_c   1.000
_cell.angle_alpha   90.00
_cell.angle_beta   90.00
_cell.angle_gamma   90.00
#
_symmetry.space_group_name_H-M   'P 1'
#
loop_
_entity.id
_entity.type
_entity.pdbx_description
1 polymer ?
#
loop_
_entity_poly.entity_id
_entity_poly.type
_entity_poly.pdbx_seq_one_letter_code
_entity_poly.pdbx_strand_id
1 'polypeptide(L)'
;MKISLNGWRTFARVRGSIIAGLAVSCLLAAAVPAAVEAQKPPTVAEVMATAVAGDWRALDQENTIYLELDSGRVVIELAPLFAPQHAANVKALAREKYFDGLAIVRVQDNYVVQWGDPNAEDAAKARRILKARPTLPAEFDRACDDNIPFTPLPDGDVYAPEVGLVNGFPAARDKASGRMWLVHCYGMVGAGRGDTADSGGGAEDYVVIGHAPRHLDRNCTLFGRVVQGIEHLSSLPRAAGPMGFIENPGQYIPIRSVRVAADVPPAERSEIEIMRTDTETFRRLVQARRERNEEWFLNKPGRIEVCNVPVPVRKKAGGD
;
A
#
# COMPACT_ATOMS: atom_id res chain seq x y z
N MET A 1 10.03 57.46 21.26
CA MET A 1 11.26 58.13 21.73
C MET A 1 12.09 58.35 20.50
N LYS A 2 12.29 59.62 20.18
CA LYS A 2 13.01 60.17 19.01
C LYS A 2 14.51 60.04 19.20
N ILE A 3 15.22 60.28 18.09
CA ILE A 3 16.59 60.83 17.94
C ILE A 3 17.46 59.89 17.08
N SER A 4 18.03 60.24 15.98
CA SER A 4 18.48 61.44 15.21
C SER A 4 19.74 61.00 14.49
N LEU A 5 19.77 61.07 13.20
CA LEU A 5 20.50 61.89 12.22
C LEU A 5 22.00 62.23 12.57
N ASN A 6 22.75 62.08 11.54
CA ASN A 6 23.82 62.93 11.00
C ASN A 6 25.25 62.37 10.94
N GLY A 7 25.85 62.56 9.78
CA GLY A 7 27.29 62.52 9.57
C GLY A 7 27.71 62.62 8.11
N TRP A 8 27.80 63.82 7.61
CA TRP A 8 28.24 64.29 6.30
C TRP A 8 29.79 64.34 6.16
N ARG A 9 30.21 64.39 4.88
CA ARG A 9 31.47 64.97 4.27
C ARG A 9 32.54 63.92 3.94
N THR A 10 33.33 63.99 2.82
CA THR A 10 33.74 65.14 2.00
C THR A 10 34.33 64.66 0.67
N PHE A 11 34.15 65.47 -0.37
CA PHE A 11 34.78 65.35 -1.70
C PHE A 11 36.30 65.47 -1.67
N ALA A 12 37.02 64.70 -2.55
CA ALA A 12 38.31 65.07 -3.08
C ALA A 12 38.33 64.84 -4.60
N ARG A 13 38.44 65.93 -5.34
CA ARG A 13 38.75 65.97 -6.78
C ARG A 13 40.25 65.82 -6.95
N VAL A 14 40.70 64.89 -7.79
CA VAL A 14 42.03 64.94 -8.40
C VAL A 14 41.86 64.96 -9.92
N ARG A 15 42.43 66.04 -10.51
CA ARG A 15 42.64 66.22 -11.96
C ARG A 15 43.92 65.52 -12.38
N GLY A 16 43.92 64.92 -13.58
CA GLY A 16 45.17 64.80 -14.28
C GLY A 16 45.27 63.67 -15.28
N SER A 17 45.39 64.10 -16.53
CA SER A 17 46.14 63.55 -17.65
C SER A 17 45.53 62.50 -18.56
N ILE A 18 45.25 62.96 -19.77
CA ILE A 18 44.88 62.20 -20.95
C ILE A 18 46.12 61.51 -21.49
N ILE A 19 46.12 60.19 -21.58
CA ILE A 19 47.03 59.42 -22.44
C ILE A 19 46.16 58.66 -23.43
N ALA A 20 46.34 59.00 -24.72
CA ALA A 20 45.71 58.32 -25.82
C ALA A 20 46.35 56.96 -26.03
N GLY A 21 45.69 55.90 -25.68
CA GLY A 21 46.05 54.53 -25.95
C GLY A 21 45.09 53.89 -26.94
N LEU A 22 45.58 53.46 -28.11
CA LEU A 22 44.84 52.67 -29.06
C LEU A 22 44.28 51.40 -28.39
N ALA A 23 42.96 51.31 -28.21
CA ALA A 23 42.29 50.10 -27.77
C ALA A 23 41.98 49.24 -29.00
N VAL A 24 42.72 48.14 -29.16
CA VAL A 24 42.34 47.04 -30.05
C VAL A 24 41.19 46.32 -29.35
N SER A 25 39.97 46.53 -29.86
CA SER A 25 38.76 45.81 -29.40
C SER A 25 38.77 44.36 -29.89
N CYS A 26 39.31 43.47 -29.09
CA CYS A 26 38.98 42.02 -29.22
C CYS A 26 37.53 41.79 -28.84
N LEU A 27 36.65 41.63 -29.81
CA LEU A 27 35.29 41.09 -29.60
C LEU A 27 35.42 39.62 -29.18
N LEU A 28 35.50 39.37 -27.89
CA LEU A 28 35.21 38.06 -27.31
C LEU A 28 33.71 37.84 -27.41
N ALA A 29 33.31 37.07 -28.43
CA ALA A 29 31.96 36.53 -28.50
C ALA A 29 31.79 35.55 -27.32
N ALA A 30 31.21 36.02 -26.23
CA ALA A 30 30.78 35.15 -25.16
C ALA A 30 29.68 34.23 -25.69
N ALA A 31 30.02 32.95 -25.95
CA ALA A 31 29.02 31.92 -26.20
C ALA A 31 28.14 31.84 -24.97
N VAL A 32 26.91 32.34 -25.05
CA VAL A 32 25.87 32.13 -24.05
C VAL A 32 25.57 30.63 -24.09
N PRO A 33 25.79 29.88 -22.99
CA PRO A 33 25.40 28.48 -22.98
C PRO A 33 23.88 28.44 -23.24
N ALA A 34 23.48 27.64 -24.24
CA ALA A 34 22.06 27.37 -24.48
C ALA A 34 21.48 26.88 -23.16
N ALA A 35 20.44 27.57 -22.67
CA ALA A 35 19.71 27.13 -21.51
C ALA A 35 19.23 25.70 -21.79
N VAL A 36 19.74 24.73 -21.03
CA VAL A 36 19.21 23.37 -21.04
C VAL A 36 17.76 23.51 -20.61
N GLU A 37 16.84 23.36 -21.54
CA GLU A 37 15.42 23.37 -21.27
C GLU A 37 15.17 22.27 -20.23
N ALA A 38 14.78 22.64 -19.02
CA ALA A 38 14.56 21.71 -17.94
C ALA A 38 13.45 20.75 -18.40
N GLN A 39 13.81 19.50 -18.67
CA GLN A 39 12.85 18.48 -19.07
C GLN A 39 11.71 18.45 -18.07
N LYS A 40 10.46 18.64 -18.57
CA LYS A 40 9.25 18.53 -17.74
C LYS A 40 9.25 17.17 -17.06
N PRO A 41 9.08 17.10 -15.72
CA PRO A 41 9.04 15.83 -15.02
C PRO A 41 7.92 14.93 -15.59
N PRO A 42 8.16 13.61 -15.69
CA PRO A 42 7.22 12.71 -16.34
C PRO A 42 5.91 12.57 -15.58
N THR A 43 4.84 12.34 -16.31
CA THR A 43 3.52 11.95 -15.78
C THR A 43 3.53 10.48 -15.33
N VAL A 44 2.50 10.07 -14.57
CA VAL A 44 2.31 8.66 -14.19
C VAL A 44 2.25 7.75 -15.41
N ALA A 45 1.53 8.15 -16.46
CA ALA A 45 1.40 7.36 -17.69
C ALA A 45 2.74 7.18 -18.42
N GLU A 46 3.53 8.25 -18.53
CA GLU A 46 4.86 8.20 -19.15
C GLU A 46 5.81 7.28 -18.37
N VAL A 47 5.81 7.33 -17.04
CA VAL A 47 6.60 6.41 -16.21
C VAL A 47 6.16 4.96 -16.43
N MET A 48 4.86 4.69 -16.40
CA MET A 48 4.32 3.34 -16.62
C MET A 48 4.67 2.78 -18.00
N ALA A 49 4.72 3.62 -19.04
CA ALA A 49 5.11 3.23 -20.38
C ALA A 49 6.59 2.82 -20.48
N THR A 50 7.45 3.21 -19.53
CA THR A 50 8.86 2.82 -19.48
C THR A 50 9.11 1.53 -18.69
N ALA A 51 8.08 0.93 -18.07
CA ALA A 51 8.23 -0.26 -17.26
C ALA A 51 8.64 -1.48 -18.11
N VAL A 52 9.70 -2.15 -17.70
CA VAL A 52 10.24 -3.35 -18.36
C VAL A 52 9.83 -4.63 -17.60
N ALA A 53 10.08 -5.80 -18.21
CA ALA A 53 9.73 -7.08 -17.58
C ALA A 53 10.32 -7.26 -16.18
N GLY A 54 11.54 -6.78 -15.92
CA GLY A 54 12.20 -6.84 -14.63
C GLY A 54 11.55 -6.01 -13.52
N ASP A 55 10.67 -5.06 -13.88
CA ASP A 55 9.90 -4.27 -12.91
C ASP A 55 8.70 -5.04 -12.34
N TRP A 56 8.41 -6.22 -12.84
CA TRP A 56 7.25 -7.02 -12.47
C TRP A 56 7.67 -8.33 -11.84
N ARG A 57 6.85 -8.84 -10.96
CA ARG A 57 6.96 -10.18 -10.40
C ARG A 57 5.63 -10.91 -10.49
N ALA A 58 5.68 -12.20 -10.76
CA ALA A 58 4.50 -13.06 -10.66
C ALA A 58 4.08 -13.21 -9.18
N LEU A 59 2.80 -13.56 -8.97
CA LEU A 59 2.33 -14.00 -7.66
C LEU A 59 2.97 -15.34 -7.28
N ASP A 60 3.34 -15.47 -6.02
CA ASP A 60 3.68 -16.75 -5.42
C ASP A 60 2.38 -17.54 -5.17
N GLN A 61 2.18 -18.60 -5.93
CA GLN A 61 0.94 -19.39 -5.88
C GLN A 61 0.72 -20.05 -4.51
N GLU A 62 1.80 -20.41 -3.80
CA GLU A 62 1.72 -20.96 -2.43
C GLU A 62 1.28 -19.88 -1.42
N ASN A 63 1.58 -18.62 -1.67
CA ASN A 63 1.19 -17.50 -0.82
C ASN A 63 0.10 -16.62 -1.47
N THR A 64 -0.77 -17.23 -2.26
CA THR A 64 -1.95 -16.58 -2.86
C THR A 64 -3.21 -17.36 -2.49
N ILE A 65 -4.24 -16.64 -2.07
CA ILE A 65 -5.57 -17.17 -1.75
C ILE A 65 -6.58 -16.65 -2.76
N TYR A 66 -7.46 -17.53 -3.23
CA TYR A 66 -8.67 -17.21 -3.98
C TYR A 66 -9.88 -17.32 -3.07
N LEU A 67 -10.56 -16.20 -2.85
CA LEU A 67 -11.89 -16.16 -2.23
C LEU A 67 -12.91 -16.08 -3.35
N GLU A 68 -13.72 -17.13 -3.52
CA GLU A 68 -14.75 -17.23 -4.57
C GLU A 68 -16.12 -16.82 -4.02
N LEU A 69 -16.69 -15.79 -4.60
CA LEU A 69 -18.02 -15.29 -4.34
C LEU A 69 -18.91 -15.50 -5.58
N ASP A 70 -20.21 -15.33 -5.45
CA ASP A 70 -21.13 -15.36 -6.59
C ASP A 70 -20.84 -14.24 -7.61
N SER A 71 -20.36 -13.11 -7.13
CA SER A 71 -19.97 -11.95 -7.95
C SER A 71 -18.63 -12.11 -8.67
N GLY A 72 -17.78 -13.03 -8.23
CA GLY A 72 -16.45 -13.27 -8.82
C GLY A 72 -15.37 -13.62 -7.82
N ARG A 73 -14.14 -13.72 -8.33
CA ARG A 73 -12.94 -14.08 -7.56
C ARG A 73 -12.27 -12.87 -6.97
N VAL A 74 -11.96 -12.96 -5.68
CA VAL A 74 -11.02 -12.04 -5.00
C VAL A 74 -9.67 -12.73 -4.85
N VAL A 75 -8.61 -12.12 -5.32
CA VAL A 75 -7.24 -12.64 -5.24
C VAL A 75 -6.51 -11.93 -4.11
N ILE A 76 -6.07 -12.69 -3.12
CA ILE A 76 -5.39 -12.19 -1.92
C ILE A 76 -3.95 -12.68 -1.92
N GLU A 77 -2.98 -11.78 -1.91
CA GLU A 77 -1.58 -12.08 -1.68
C GLU A 77 -1.31 -12.09 -0.19
N LEU A 78 -0.77 -13.19 0.34
CA LEU A 78 -0.39 -13.31 1.76
C LEU A 78 0.97 -12.67 2.03
N ALA A 79 1.17 -12.25 3.28
CA ALA A 79 2.38 -11.57 3.76
C ALA A 79 3.15 -12.42 4.80
N PRO A 80 3.68 -13.62 4.43
CA PRO A 80 4.35 -14.50 5.39
C PRO A 80 5.62 -13.87 5.99
N LEU A 81 6.17 -12.84 5.36
CA LEU A 81 7.28 -12.07 5.92
C LEU A 81 6.89 -11.35 7.22
N PHE A 82 5.65 -10.87 7.32
CA PHE A 82 5.15 -10.11 8.48
C PHE A 82 4.35 -10.97 9.44
N ALA A 83 3.53 -11.87 8.93
CA ALA A 83 2.64 -12.72 9.70
C ALA A 83 2.77 -14.19 9.26
N PRO A 84 3.92 -14.85 9.53
CA PRO A 84 4.17 -16.21 9.08
C PRO A 84 3.18 -17.25 9.65
N GLN A 85 2.77 -17.10 10.91
CA GLN A 85 1.84 -18.04 11.53
C GLN A 85 0.43 -17.87 10.98
N HIS A 86 -0.07 -16.63 10.84
CA HIS A 86 -1.39 -16.37 10.25
C HIS A 86 -1.44 -16.77 8.78
N ALA A 87 -0.42 -16.45 7.98
CA ALA A 87 -0.34 -16.89 6.59
C ALA A 87 -0.38 -18.43 6.46
N ALA A 88 0.35 -19.14 7.33
CA ALA A 88 0.32 -20.60 7.34
C ALA A 88 -1.04 -21.14 7.78
N ASN A 89 -1.66 -20.54 8.79
CA ASN A 89 -2.93 -20.98 9.34
C ASN A 89 -4.11 -20.75 8.40
N VAL A 90 -4.18 -19.60 7.74
CA VAL A 90 -5.20 -19.31 6.71
C VAL A 90 -5.08 -20.29 5.54
N LYS A 91 -3.86 -20.67 5.12
CA LYS A 91 -3.67 -21.74 4.13
C LYS A 91 -4.17 -23.09 4.64
N ALA A 92 -3.95 -23.42 5.91
CA ALA A 92 -4.46 -24.66 6.51
C ALA A 92 -6.00 -24.66 6.54
N LEU A 93 -6.63 -23.55 6.96
CA LEU A 93 -8.09 -23.37 6.92
C LEU A 93 -8.66 -23.51 5.51
N ALA A 94 -8.00 -22.93 4.51
CA ALA A 94 -8.40 -23.05 3.10
C ALA A 94 -8.31 -24.52 2.62
N ARG A 95 -7.21 -25.23 2.97
CA ARG A 95 -6.99 -26.63 2.60
C ARG A 95 -7.96 -27.60 3.28
N GLU A 96 -8.39 -27.33 4.50
CA GLU A 96 -9.46 -28.10 5.16
C GLU A 96 -10.87 -27.67 4.77
N LYS A 97 -10.99 -26.72 3.82
CA LYS A 97 -12.26 -26.18 3.32
C LYS A 97 -13.13 -25.53 4.40
N TYR A 98 -12.47 -24.95 5.41
CA TYR A 98 -13.16 -24.33 6.54
C TYR A 98 -14.15 -23.24 6.08
N PHE A 99 -13.78 -22.42 5.11
CA PHE A 99 -14.59 -21.31 4.65
C PHE A 99 -15.70 -21.69 3.67
N ASP A 100 -15.71 -22.92 3.11
CA ASP A 100 -16.68 -23.33 2.08
C ASP A 100 -18.10 -23.30 2.64
N GLY A 101 -18.96 -22.47 2.03
CA GLY A 101 -20.33 -22.29 2.47
C GLY A 101 -20.49 -21.47 3.77
N LEU A 102 -19.42 -20.89 4.31
CA LEU A 102 -19.52 -19.82 5.30
C LEU A 102 -19.93 -18.51 4.62
N ALA A 103 -19.92 -17.40 5.32
CA ALA A 103 -20.50 -16.17 4.82
C ALA A 103 -19.71 -14.92 5.15
N ILE A 104 -19.92 -13.88 4.35
CA ILE A 104 -19.68 -12.52 4.76
C ILE A 104 -20.76 -12.14 5.75
N VAL A 105 -20.36 -11.77 6.96
CA VAL A 105 -21.24 -11.53 8.11
C VAL A 105 -21.29 -10.04 8.51
N ARG A 106 -20.38 -9.23 7.95
CA ARG A 106 -20.28 -7.81 8.23
C ARG A 106 -19.86 -7.02 6.99
N VAL A 107 -20.60 -5.95 6.70
CA VAL A 107 -20.25 -4.98 5.65
C VAL A 107 -20.46 -3.59 6.24
N GLN A 108 -19.42 -3.06 6.86
CA GLN A 108 -19.46 -1.73 7.46
C GLN A 108 -19.02 -0.66 6.48
N ASP A 109 -19.86 0.36 6.33
CA ASP A 109 -19.54 1.48 5.44
C ASP A 109 -18.24 2.17 5.84
N ASN A 110 -17.47 2.54 4.81
CA ASN A 110 -16.19 3.23 4.95
C ASN A 110 -15.22 2.57 5.94
N TYR A 111 -15.31 1.24 6.12
CA TYR A 111 -14.47 0.52 7.08
C TYR A 111 -14.03 -0.84 6.54
N VAL A 112 -14.79 -1.93 6.83
CA VAL A 112 -14.40 -3.30 6.48
C VAL A 112 -15.55 -4.14 5.94
N VAL A 113 -15.18 -5.16 5.15
CA VAL A 113 -15.96 -6.38 4.93
C VAL A 113 -15.31 -7.49 5.75
N GLN A 114 -16.11 -8.28 6.47
CA GLN A 114 -15.63 -9.34 7.35
C GLN A 114 -16.39 -10.62 7.09
N TRP A 115 -15.69 -11.73 7.09
CA TRP A 115 -16.27 -13.06 6.85
C TRP A 115 -15.74 -14.07 7.86
N GLY A 116 -16.52 -15.12 8.07
CA GLY A 116 -16.21 -16.21 8.99
C GLY A 116 -17.44 -17.10 9.21
N ASP A 117 -17.41 -17.84 10.30
CA ASP A 117 -18.55 -18.65 10.72
C ASP A 117 -19.59 -17.78 11.45
N PRO A 118 -20.80 -17.61 10.90
CA PRO A 118 -21.85 -16.85 11.58
C PRO A 118 -22.30 -17.48 12.91
N ASN A 119 -21.93 -18.74 13.17
CA ASN A 119 -22.23 -19.44 14.41
C ASN A 119 -21.03 -19.59 15.34
N ALA A 120 -19.94 -18.85 15.11
CA ALA A 120 -18.69 -19.00 15.88
C ALA A 120 -18.87 -18.93 17.40
N GLU A 121 -19.84 -18.12 17.88
CA GLU A 121 -20.16 -17.97 19.30
C GLU A 121 -21.04 -19.08 19.87
N ASP A 122 -21.63 -19.95 19.02
CA ASP A 122 -22.48 -21.08 19.45
C ASP A 122 -21.68 -22.38 19.31
N ALA A 123 -21.10 -22.83 20.42
CA ALA A 123 -20.27 -24.04 20.46
C ALA A 123 -20.96 -25.32 19.90
N ALA A 124 -22.30 -25.36 19.87
CA ALA A 124 -23.06 -26.49 19.31
C ALA A 124 -23.19 -26.42 17.77
N LYS A 125 -23.06 -25.24 17.19
CA LYS A 125 -23.24 -24.98 15.76
C LYS A 125 -21.97 -24.54 15.06
N ALA A 126 -20.99 -24.02 15.80
CA ALA A 126 -19.72 -23.53 15.28
C ALA A 126 -19.03 -24.59 14.41
N ARG A 127 -18.53 -24.15 13.25
CA ARG A 127 -17.75 -25.02 12.36
C ARG A 127 -16.45 -25.43 13.02
N ARG A 128 -16.20 -26.73 13.05
CA ARG A 128 -14.99 -27.29 13.64
C ARG A 128 -13.78 -26.96 12.77
N ILE A 129 -12.74 -26.45 13.39
CA ILE A 129 -11.40 -26.38 12.84
C ILE A 129 -10.72 -27.74 13.09
N LEU A 130 -10.15 -28.34 12.06
CA LEU A 130 -9.65 -29.73 12.12
C LEU A 130 -8.12 -29.79 12.30
N LYS A 131 -7.38 -29.03 11.49
CA LYS A 131 -5.90 -29.02 11.45
C LYS A 131 -5.31 -27.65 11.76
N ALA A 132 -6.01 -26.61 11.36
CA ALA A 132 -5.61 -25.25 11.67
C ALA A 132 -5.78 -24.96 13.17
N ARG A 133 -5.20 -23.87 13.63
CA ARG A 133 -5.34 -23.41 15.03
C ARG A 133 -6.51 -22.44 15.13
N PRO A 134 -7.36 -22.55 16.15
CA PRO A 134 -8.45 -21.59 16.37
C PRO A 134 -7.92 -20.20 16.75
N THR A 135 -6.79 -20.14 17.46
CA THR A 135 -6.14 -18.90 17.91
C THR A 135 -4.63 -18.95 17.65
N LEU A 136 -4.02 -17.79 17.50
CA LEU A 136 -2.57 -17.63 17.30
C LEU A 136 -2.03 -16.48 18.14
N PRO A 137 -0.77 -16.52 18.55
CA PRO A 137 -0.08 -15.34 19.05
C PRO A 137 -0.16 -14.19 18.05
N ALA A 138 -0.34 -12.96 18.53
CA ALA A 138 -0.41 -11.80 17.69
C ALA A 138 0.88 -11.59 16.87
N GLU A 139 0.71 -11.27 15.61
CA GLU A 139 1.80 -10.87 14.70
C GLU A 139 1.57 -9.42 14.24
N PHE A 140 1.44 -8.50 15.22
CA PHE A 140 1.16 -7.10 14.98
C PHE A 140 2.32 -6.33 14.38
N ASP A 141 3.53 -6.76 14.67
CA ASP A 141 4.78 -6.22 14.17
C ASP A 141 5.90 -7.27 14.24
N ARG A 142 7.03 -6.98 13.64
CA ARG A 142 8.24 -7.82 13.67
C ARG A 142 9.48 -6.96 13.97
N ALA A 143 10.60 -7.60 14.23
CA ALA A 143 11.89 -6.90 14.30
C ALA A 143 12.25 -6.30 12.94
N CYS A 144 12.83 -5.10 12.93
CA CYS A 144 13.49 -4.55 11.76
C CYS A 144 14.64 -5.46 11.33
N ASP A 145 14.80 -5.59 10.02
CA ASP A 145 15.89 -6.36 9.40
C ASP A 145 16.35 -5.57 8.16
N ASP A 146 17.59 -5.15 8.16
CA ASP A 146 18.17 -4.35 7.06
C ASP A 146 18.29 -5.14 5.74
N ASN A 147 18.20 -6.47 5.79
CA ASN A 147 18.12 -7.31 4.59
C ASN A 147 16.74 -7.27 3.91
N ILE A 148 15.72 -6.73 4.56
CA ILE A 148 14.39 -6.57 3.97
C ILE A 148 14.37 -5.28 3.15
N PRO A 149 14.15 -5.36 1.82
CA PRO A 149 14.04 -4.17 0.98
C PRO A 149 12.86 -3.29 1.41
N PHE A 150 13.14 -2.19 2.04
CA PHE A 150 12.16 -1.17 2.42
C PHE A 150 12.31 0.04 1.50
N THR A 151 11.28 0.33 0.70
CA THR A 151 11.24 1.52 -0.17
C THR A 151 10.55 2.65 0.59
N PRO A 152 11.30 3.60 1.16
CA PRO A 152 10.74 4.65 2.00
C PRO A 152 9.96 5.66 1.17
N LEU A 153 8.93 6.27 1.78
CA LEU A 153 8.24 7.44 1.24
C LEU A 153 8.77 8.71 1.93
N PRO A 154 8.95 9.79 1.17
CA PRO A 154 9.70 10.96 1.66
C PRO A 154 8.88 11.93 2.53
N ASP A 155 7.55 11.81 2.55
CA ASP A 155 6.67 12.88 3.06
C ASP A 155 6.25 12.71 4.53
N GLY A 156 6.74 11.66 5.19
CA GLY A 156 6.43 11.37 6.59
C GLY A 156 5.05 10.74 6.78
N ASP A 157 4.71 10.50 8.04
CA ASP A 157 3.44 9.88 8.45
C ASP A 157 3.08 10.34 9.87
N VAL A 158 1.78 10.39 10.20
CA VAL A 158 1.32 10.81 11.54
C VAL A 158 1.24 9.66 12.54
N TYR A 159 1.33 8.41 12.08
CA TYR A 159 1.22 7.20 12.90
C TYR A 159 2.55 6.47 13.08
N ALA A 160 3.56 6.80 12.27
CA ALA A 160 4.84 6.11 12.31
C ALA A 160 6.01 7.05 11.95
N PRO A 161 7.22 6.83 12.51
CA PRO A 161 8.42 7.60 12.14
C PRO A 161 8.81 7.47 10.67
N GLU A 162 8.66 6.27 10.10
CA GLU A 162 8.92 6.01 8.69
C GLU A 162 7.82 5.11 8.10
N VAL A 163 7.38 5.45 6.90
CA VAL A 163 6.45 4.63 6.09
C VAL A 163 7.04 4.37 4.71
N GLY A 164 6.60 3.28 4.09
CA GLY A 164 7.08 2.89 2.77
C GLY A 164 6.44 1.59 2.29
N LEU A 165 7.11 0.92 1.38
CA LEU A 165 6.66 -0.35 0.80
C LEU A 165 7.69 -1.46 1.04
N VAL A 166 7.21 -2.65 1.35
CA VAL A 166 7.99 -3.90 1.43
C VAL A 166 7.33 -4.93 0.54
N ASN A 167 8.01 -5.34 -0.52
CA ASN A 167 7.47 -6.32 -1.49
C ASN A 167 6.06 -5.98 -2.01
N GLY A 168 5.74 -4.69 -2.10
CA GLY A 168 4.43 -4.21 -2.53
C GLY A 168 3.41 -4.04 -1.40
N PHE A 169 3.70 -4.41 -0.18
CA PHE A 169 2.84 -4.17 0.98
C PHE A 169 3.13 -2.79 1.60
N PRO A 170 2.12 -1.99 1.93
CA PRO A 170 2.32 -0.78 2.70
C PRO A 170 2.82 -1.16 4.10
N ALA A 171 3.93 -0.58 4.49
CA ALA A 171 4.61 -0.89 5.74
C ALA A 171 5.07 0.37 6.46
N ALA A 172 5.20 0.26 7.76
CA ALA A 172 5.77 1.28 8.61
C ALA A 172 6.90 0.68 9.47
N ARG A 173 7.83 1.52 9.89
CA ARG A 173 8.87 1.11 10.82
C ARG A 173 9.26 2.23 11.78
N ASP A 174 9.76 1.80 12.91
CA ASP A 174 10.41 2.64 13.90
C ASP A 174 11.78 2.03 14.23
N LYS A 175 12.83 2.66 13.73
CA LYS A 175 14.21 2.20 13.95
C LYS A 175 14.63 2.34 15.41
N ALA A 176 14.07 3.30 16.15
CA ALA A 176 14.42 3.51 17.55
C ALA A 176 13.92 2.34 18.42
N SER A 177 12.71 1.84 18.16
CA SER A 177 12.19 0.63 18.82
C SER A 177 12.63 -0.68 18.14
N GLY A 178 13.27 -0.61 16.97
CA GLY A 178 13.65 -1.78 16.17
C GLY A 178 12.47 -2.57 15.63
N ARG A 179 11.30 -1.94 15.40
CA ARG A 179 10.07 -2.62 14.97
C ARG A 179 9.57 -2.14 13.61
N MET A 180 8.97 -3.06 12.85
CA MET A 180 8.27 -2.77 11.59
C MET A 180 6.95 -3.56 11.51
N TRP A 181 5.96 -2.99 10.80
CA TRP A 181 4.60 -3.54 10.72
C TRP A 181 3.91 -3.20 9.40
N LEU A 182 2.85 -3.94 9.07
CA LEU A 182 1.98 -3.62 7.96
C LEU A 182 0.98 -2.52 8.33
N VAL A 183 0.62 -1.72 7.35
CA VAL A 183 -0.26 -0.55 7.51
C VAL A 183 -1.66 -0.87 7.00
N HIS A 184 -2.70 -0.49 7.75
CA HIS A 184 -4.11 -0.68 7.40
C HIS A 184 -4.56 0.26 6.27
N CYS A 185 -4.05 0.04 5.06
CA CYS A 185 -4.53 0.72 3.87
C CYS A 185 -5.73 -0.02 3.24
N TYR A 186 -6.43 0.63 2.32
CA TYR A 186 -7.49 0.00 1.50
C TYR A 186 -7.00 -1.30 0.86
N GLY A 187 -7.81 -2.35 0.93
CA GLY A 187 -7.48 -3.67 0.40
C GLY A 187 -6.59 -4.54 1.30
N MET A 188 -6.11 -4.05 2.43
CA MET A 188 -5.35 -4.89 3.38
C MET A 188 -6.27 -5.87 4.07
N VAL A 189 -5.75 -7.08 4.31
CA VAL A 189 -6.46 -8.23 4.88
C VAL A 189 -5.90 -8.55 6.26
N GLY A 190 -6.78 -8.66 7.25
CA GLY A 190 -6.41 -8.95 8.63
C GLY A 190 -7.27 -10.01 9.28
N ALA A 191 -6.76 -10.59 10.36
CA ALA A 191 -7.49 -11.53 11.20
C ALA A 191 -8.37 -10.78 12.20
N GLY A 192 -9.65 -11.13 12.26
CA GLY A 192 -10.56 -10.73 13.33
C GLY A 192 -10.08 -11.30 14.66
N ARG A 193 -10.30 -10.55 15.73
CA ARG A 193 -9.97 -10.97 17.10
C ARG A 193 -10.95 -10.41 18.11
N GLY A 194 -11.07 -11.07 19.25
CA GLY A 194 -11.72 -10.55 20.46
C GLY A 194 -10.81 -9.59 21.23
N ASP A 195 -11.04 -9.47 22.53
CA ASP A 195 -10.33 -8.51 23.38
C ASP A 195 -8.86 -8.88 23.62
N THR A 196 -8.53 -10.17 23.71
CA THR A 196 -7.15 -10.60 23.91
C THR A 196 -6.35 -10.60 22.59
N ALA A 197 -5.08 -10.26 22.68
CA ALA A 197 -4.20 -10.11 21.52
C ALA A 197 -4.04 -11.41 20.71
N ASP A 198 -4.14 -12.55 21.36
CA ASP A 198 -3.95 -13.89 20.80
C ASP A 198 -5.28 -14.62 20.49
N SER A 199 -6.40 -13.90 20.43
CA SER A 199 -7.73 -14.47 20.17
C SER A 199 -8.05 -14.69 18.70
N GLY A 200 -7.30 -14.08 17.78
CA GLY A 200 -7.44 -14.24 16.33
C GLY A 200 -6.57 -15.39 15.79
N GLY A 201 -7.10 -16.17 14.84
CA GLY A 201 -6.36 -17.23 14.15
C GLY A 201 -6.55 -17.25 12.64
N GLY A 202 -7.29 -16.27 12.09
CA GLY A 202 -7.64 -16.23 10.68
C GLY A 202 -8.82 -17.14 10.31
N ALA A 203 -9.61 -17.60 11.27
CA ALA A 203 -10.91 -18.25 11.03
C ALA A 203 -12.01 -17.21 10.78
N GLU A 204 -11.78 -16.00 11.17
CA GLU A 204 -12.55 -14.80 10.88
C GLU A 204 -11.60 -13.74 10.34
N ASP A 205 -11.86 -13.26 9.12
CA ASP A 205 -10.98 -12.34 8.42
C ASP A 205 -11.73 -11.10 7.96
N TYR A 206 -11.01 -10.00 7.81
CA TYR A 206 -11.57 -8.78 7.26
C TYR A 206 -10.70 -8.17 6.17
N VAL A 207 -11.33 -7.39 5.28
CA VAL A 207 -10.66 -6.53 4.28
C VAL A 207 -11.08 -5.09 4.50
N VAL A 208 -10.12 -4.18 4.49
CA VAL A 208 -10.38 -2.74 4.54
C VAL A 208 -10.98 -2.30 3.20
N ILE A 209 -12.20 -1.74 3.22
CA ILE A 209 -12.92 -1.25 2.03
C ILE A 209 -13.22 0.25 2.09
N GLY A 210 -12.62 0.96 2.99
CA GLY A 210 -12.86 2.38 3.21
C GLY A 210 -11.60 3.16 3.57
N HIS A 211 -11.82 4.26 4.26
CA HIS A 211 -10.73 5.10 4.76
C HIS A 211 -9.80 4.28 5.65
N ALA A 212 -8.50 4.45 5.47
CA ALA A 212 -7.47 3.68 6.16
C ALA A 212 -7.60 3.77 7.70
N PRO A 213 -7.98 2.69 8.39
CA PRO A 213 -8.17 2.71 9.84
C PRO A 213 -6.82 2.57 10.57
N ARG A 214 -5.94 3.56 10.41
CA ARG A 214 -4.57 3.56 10.93
C ARG A 214 -4.46 3.34 12.44
N HIS A 215 -5.51 3.64 13.20
CA HIS A 215 -5.59 3.33 14.63
C HIS A 215 -5.58 1.82 14.94
N LEU A 216 -5.82 0.97 13.94
CA LEU A 216 -5.67 -0.49 14.05
C LEU A 216 -4.24 -0.97 13.83
N ASP A 217 -3.34 -0.11 13.34
CA ASP A 217 -1.93 -0.45 13.16
C ASP A 217 -1.35 -0.97 14.49
N ARG A 218 -0.73 -2.14 14.47
CA ARG A 218 -0.20 -2.86 15.65
C ARG A 218 -1.25 -3.27 16.69
N ASN A 219 -2.54 -3.24 16.33
CA ASN A 219 -3.65 -3.73 17.17
C ASN A 219 -4.37 -4.94 16.54
N CYS A 220 -4.22 -5.15 15.24
CA CYS A 220 -4.72 -6.34 14.55
C CYS A 220 -3.63 -6.89 13.64
N THR A 221 -3.58 -8.22 13.51
CA THR A 221 -2.64 -8.86 12.60
C THR A 221 -3.11 -8.69 11.17
N LEU A 222 -2.34 -7.97 10.37
CA LEU A 222 -2.47 -7.97 8.92
C LEU A 222 -1.61 -9.10 8.35
N PHE A 223 -2.19 -9.94 7.52
CA PHE A 223 -1.49 -11.09 6.94
C PHE A 223 -1.54 -11.15 5.41
N GLY A 224 -2.19 -10.17 4.76
CA GLY A 224 -2.31 -10.14 3.31
C GLY A 224 -2.87 -8.84 2.76
N ARG A 225 -3.06 -8.83 1.43
CA ARG A 225 -3.75 -7.75 0.72
C ARG A 225 -4.51 -8.30 -0.48
N VAL A 226 -5.61 -7.67 -0.85
CA VAL A 226 -6.29 -7.92 -2.12
C VAL A 226 -5.48 -7.30 -3.26
N VAL A 227 -5.21 -8.07 -4.29
CA VAL A 227 -4.47 -7.64 -5.49
C VAL A 227 -5.35 -7.60 -6.74
N GLN A 228 -6.50 -8.29 -6.72
CA GLN A 228 -7.51 -8.26 -7.79
C GLN A 228 -8.87 -8.62 -7.19
N GLY A 229 -9.96 -8.05 -7.73
CA GLY A 229 -11.33 -8.41 -7.36
C GLY A 229 -11.85 -7.69 -6.11
N ILE A 230 -11.20 -6.60 -5.66
CA ILE A 230 -11.66 -5.82 -4.49
C ILE A 230 -13.09 -5.27 -4.70
N GLU A 231 -13.50 -5.03 -5.94
CA GLU A 231 -14.84 -4.58 -6.32
C GLU A 231 -15.93 -5.56 -5.87
N HIS A 232 -15.65 -6.86 -5.84
CA HIS A 232 -16.58 -7.88 -5.35
C HIS A 232 -16.87 -7.77 -3.86
N LEU A 233 -16.00 -7.09 -3.10
CA LEU A 233 -16.16 -6.80 -1.68
C LEU A 233 -16.68 -5.38 -1.45
N SER A 234 -16.09 -4.39 -2.13
CA SER A 234 -16.40 -2.98 -1.89
C SER A 234 -17.77 -2.55 -2.43
N SER A 235 -18.36 -3.29 -3.39
CA SER A 235 -19.70 -3.03 -3.92
C SER A 235 -20.83 -3.71 -3.15
N LEU A 236 -20.52 -4.52 -2.14
CA LEU A 236 -21.55 -5.22 -1.35
C LEU A 236 -22.48 -4.22 -0.64
N PRO A 237 -23.78 -4.56 -0.52
CA PRO A 237 -24.71 -3.75 0.27
C PRO A 237 -24.20 -3.56 1.69
N ARG A 238 -24.25 -2.33 2.18
CA ARG A 238 -23.89 -2.02 3.58
C ARG A 238 -24.95 -2.57 4.51
N ALA A 239 -24.52 -3.28 5.55
CA ALA A 239 -25.46 -3.81 6.54
C ALA A 239 -25.94 -2.71 7.50
N ALA A 240 -27.20 -2.78 7.90
CA ALA A 240 -27.83 -1.80 8.76
C ALA A 240 -27.63 -2.10 10.26
N GLY A 241 -27.19 -3.29 10.62
CA GLY A 241 -26.98 -3.69 12.01
C GLY A 241 -25.82 -2.95 12.68
N PRO A 242 -25.70 -3.02 14.01
CA PRO A 242 -24.62 -2.38 14.75
C PRO A 242 -23.25 -2.73 14.18
N MET A 243 -22.39 -1.72 14.03
CA MET A 243 -21.05 -1.86 13.43
C MET A 243 -21.03 -2.53 12.06
N GLY A 244 -22.15 -2.52 11.31
CA GLY A 244 -22.25 -3.13 9.99
C GLY A 244 -22.39 -4.66 10.00
N PHE A 245 -22.75 -5.28 11.11
CA PHE A 245 -23.09 -6.71 11.13
C PHE A 245 -24.42 -6.97 10.45
N ILE A 246 -24.50 -8.09 9.72
CA ILE A 246 -25.73 -8.56 9.08
C ILE A 246 -26.53 -9.33 10.15
N GLU A 247 -27.66 -8.77 10.61
CA GLU A 247 -28.47 -9.37 11.67
C GLU A 247 -29.40 -10.47 11.15
N ASN A 248 -29.83 -10.35 9.90
CA ASN A 248 -30.70 -11.35 9.26
C ASN A 248 -29.87 -12.41 8.53
N PRO A 249 -29.83 -13.69 8.97
CA PRO A 249 -29.09 -14.74 8.29
C PRO A 249 -29.47 -14.94 6.81
N GLY A 250 -30.70 -14.61 6.43
CA GLY A 250 -31.14 -14.66 5.03
C GLY A 250 -30.47 -13.62 4.12
N GLN A 251 -29.75 -12.68 4.69
CA GLN A 251 -28.99 -11.64 3.98
C GLN A 251 -27.47 -11.91 3.97
N TYR A 252 -27.02 -12.98 4.60
CA TYR A 252 -25.61 -13.37 4.54
C TYR A 252 -25.18 -13.61 3.10
N ILE A 253 -24.00 -13.16 2.76
CA ILE A 253 -23.45 -13.32 1.42
C ILE A 253 -22.57 -14.56 1.43
N PRO A 254 -22.95 -15.64 0.71
CA PRO A 254 -22.26 -16.91 0.81
C PRO A 254 -20.86 -16.85 0.18
N ILE A 255 -19.91 -17.51 0.82
CA ILE A 255 -18.60 -17.85 0.27
C ILE A 255 -18.71 -19.20 -0.42
N ARG A 256 -18.46 -19.25 -1.72
CA ARG A 256 -18.43 -20.51 -2.46
C ARG A 256 -17.27 -21.38 -2.03
N SER A 257 -16.09 -20.80 -1.99
CA SER A 257 -14.89 -21.49 -1.54
C SER A 257 -13.74 -20.54 -1.26
N VAL A 258 -12.78 -21.01 -0.45
CA VAL A 258 -11.45 -20.38 -0.32
C VAL A 258 -10.40 -21.43 -0.67
N ARG A 259 -9.44 -21.07 -1.55
CA ARG A 259 -8.42 -22.01 -2.05
C ARG A 259 -7.05 -21.35 -2.05
N VAL A 260 -6.01 -22.14 -1.73
CA VAL A 260 -4.63 -21.75 -2.04
C VAL A 260 -4.42 -21.89 -3.55
N ALA A 261 -3.87 -20.89 -4.20
CA ALA A 261 -3.71 -20.88 -5.65
C ALA A 261 -2.82 -22.03 -6.16
N ALA A 262 -1.85 -22.47 -5.36
CA ALA A 262 -1.02 -23.63 -5.69
C ALA A 262 -1.82 -24.93 -5.82
N ASP A 263 -2.94 -25.06 -5.09
CA ASP A 263 -3.80 -26.24 -5.08
C ASP A 263 -4.88 -26.21 -6.20
N VAL A 264 -4.96 -25.10 -6.96
CA VAL A 264 -5.87 -24.94 -8.09
C VAL A 264 -5.17 -25.36 -9.39
N PRO A 265 -5.89 -26.05 -10.32
CA PRO A 265 -5.32 -26.42 -11.60
C PRO A 265 -4.66 -25.23 -12.33
N PRO A 266 -3.51 -25.40 -12.97
CA PRO A 266 -2.80 -24.27 -13.62
C PRO A 266 -3.68 -23.45 -14.58
N ALA A 267 -4.56 -24.09 -15.33
CA ALA A 267 -5.45 -23.41 -16.28
C ALA A 267 -6.52 -22.52 -15.62
N GLU A 268 -6.77 -22.69 -14.31
CA GLU A 268 -7.76 -21.91 -13.57
C GLU A 268 -7.10 -20.83 -12.70
N ARG A 269 -5.75 -20.75 -12.70
CA ARG A 269 -5.01 -19.77 -11.91
C ARG A 269 -5.10 -18.37 -12.53
N SER A 270 -5.17 -17.37 -11.68
CA SER A 270 -5.09 -15.98 -12.09
C SER A 270 -3.65 -15.65 -12.49
N GLU A 271 -3.42 -15.43 -13.79
CA GLU A 271 -2.13 -15.05 -14.32
C GLU A 271 -1.93 -13.53 -14.20
N ILE A 272 -1.46 -13.09 -13.05
CA ILE A 272 -1.21 -11.68 -12.76
C ILE A 272 0.22 -11.44 -12.29
N GLU A 273 0.71 -10.25 -12.59
CA GLU A 273 2.00 -9.74 -12.15
C GLU A 273 1.79 -8.46 -11.36
N ILE A 274 2.62 -8.27 -10.35
CA ILE A 274 2.64 -7.10 -9.48
C ILE A 274 3.94 -6.34 -9.71
N MET A 275 3.85 -5.02 -9.78
CA MET A 275 5.06 -4.20 -9.89
C MET A 275 5.92 -4.34 -8.63
N ARG A 276 7.20 -4.56 -8.83
CA ARG A 276 8.20 -4.59 -7.77
C ARG A 276 8.40 -3.18 -7.23
N THR A 277 8.36 -3.04 -5.91
CA THR A 277 8.48 -1.75 -5.25
C THR A 277 9.92 -1.33 -4.92
N ASP A 278 10.89 -2.21 -5.17
CA ASP A 278 12.33 -1.98 -4.97
C ASP A 278 13.04 -1.48 -6.25
N THR A 279 12.32 -1.23 -7.37
CA THR A 279 12.88 -0.80 -8.65
C THR A 279 12.91 0.72 -8.78
N GLU A 280 13.76 1.21 -9.70
CA GLU A 280 13.83 2.64 -10.03
C GLU A 280 12.54 3.12 -10.69
N THR A 281 11.94 2.29 -11.56
CA THR A 281 10.64 2.59 -12.19
C THR A 281 9.57 2.84 -11.15
N PHE A 282 9.51 2.04 -10.08
CA PHE A 282 8.57 2.27 -9.00
C PHE A 282 8.86 3.58 -8.23
N ARG A 283 10.13 3.90 -7.94
CA ARG A 283 10.48 5.18 -7.29
C ARG A 283 10.06 6.38 -8.15
N ARG A 284 10.28 6.31 -9.46
CA ARG A 284 9.81 7.32 -10.42
C ARG A 284 8.28 7.42 -10.45
N LEU A 285 7.59 6.28 -10.37
CA LEU A 285 6.12 6.25 -10.29
C LEU A 285 5.60 6.95 -9.02
N VAL A 286 6.22 6.68 -7.87
CA VAL A 286 5.91 7.38 -6.61
C VAL A 286 6.13 8.88 -6.76
N GLN A 287 7.26 9.29 -7.34
CA GLN A 287 7.57 10.70 -7.57
C GLN A 287 6.56 11.38 -8.51
N ALA A 288 6.20 10.73 -9.62
CA ALA A 288 5.19 11.25 -10.55
C ALA A 288 3.81 11.41 -9.88
N ARG A 289 3.41 10.45 -9.03
CA ARG A 289 2.17 10.56 -8.24
C ARG A 289 2.23 11.64 -7.18
N ARG A 290 3.37 11.89 -6.62
CA ARG A 290 3.63 12.92 -5.64
C ARG A 290 3.53 14.33 -6.27
N GLU A 291 4.07 14.49 -7.46
CA GLU A 291 4.15 15.76 -8.17
C GLU A 291 2.90 16.09 -8.99
N ARG A 292 2.19 15.06 -9.50
CA ARG A 292 1.02 15.23 -10.35
C ARG A 292 1.28 16.19 -11.52
N ASN A 293 2.15 15.76 -12.43
CA ASN A 293 2.58 16.57 -13.57
C ASN A 293 1.58 16.59 -14.74
N GLU A 294 0.47 15.86 -14.64
CA GLU A 294 -0.65 15.93 -15.56
C GLU A 294 -1.26 17.34 -15.56
N GLU A 295 -1.64 17.85 -16.73
CA GLU A 295 -2.17 19.24 -16.91
C GLU A 295 -3.49 19.48 -16.15
N TRP A 296 -4.22 18.42 -15.85
CA TRP A 296 -5.46 18.50 -15.08
C TRP A 296 -5.26 19.03 -13.65
N PHE A 297 -4.06 18.83 -13.07
CA PHE A 297 -3.77 19.27 -11.70
C PHE A 297 -3.34 20.74 -11.69
N LEU A 298 -4.24 21.62 -11.32
CA LEU A 298 -3.97 23.07 -11.15
C LEU A 298 -3.11 23.34 -9.90
N ASN A 299 -3.38 22.60 -8.81
CA ASN A 299 -2.61 22.65 -7.57
C ASN A 299 -1.93 21.33 -7.35
N LYS A 300 -0.61 21.31 -7.49
CA LYS A 300 0.21 20.11 -7.32
C LYS A 300 0.49 19.88 -5.84
N PRO A 301 0.15 18.71 -5.26
CA PRO A 301 0.26 18.48 -3.82
C PRO A 301 1.72 18.44 -3.35
N GLY A 302 2.67 17.96 -4.17
CA GLY A 302 4.09 17.81 -3.83
C GLY A 302 4.36 16.78 -2.71
N ARG A 303 3.32 16.05 -2.27
CA ARG A 303 3.36 15.08 -1.17
C ARG A 303 2.50 13.87 -1.50
N ILE A 304 2.82 12.72 -0.86
CA ILE A 304 2.04 11.50 -0.98
C ILE A 304 1.99 10.75 0.36
N GLU A 305 0.85 10.20 0.69
CA GLU A 305 0.60 9.39 1.87
C GLU A 305 0.67 7.90 1.49
N VAL A 306 1.09 7.03 2.41
CA VAL A 306 1.40 5.61 2.14
C VAL A 306 0.20 4.84 1.57
N CYS A 307 -1.01 5.09 2.04
CA CYS A 307 -2.22 4.45 1.53
C CYS A 307 -2.68 4.99 0.16
N ASN A 308 -2.08 6.09 -0.30
CA ASN A 308 -2.32 6.68 -1.62
C ASN A 308 -1.27 6.27 -2.67
N VAL A 309 -0.46 5.27 -2.38
CA VAL A 309 0.51 4.67 -3.31
C VAL A 309 0.00 3.32 -3.80
N PRO A 310 -0.87 3.26 -4.82
CA PRO A 310 -1.29 1.98 -5.38
C PRO A 310 -0.11 1.30 -6.07
N VAL A 311 0.07 0.02 -5.76
CA VAL A 311 1.05 -0.83 -6.43
C VAL A 311 0.39 -1.41 -7.69
N PRO A 312 0.91 -1.13 -8.90
CA PRO A 312 0.32 -1.60 -10.14
C PRO A 312 0.25 -3.14 -10.22
N VAL A 313 -0.87 -3.62 -10.75
CA VAL A 313 -1.13 -5.02 -11.06
C VAL A 313 -1.53 -5.11 -12.54
N ARG A 314 -1.09 -6.16 -13.23
CA ARG A 314 -1.44 -6.41 -14.63
C ARG A 314 -1.67 -7.90 -14.90
N LYS A 315 -2.36 -8.24 -15.99
CA LYS A 315 -2.31 -9.60 -16.52
C LYS A 315 -0.87 -9.89 -16.99
N LYS A 316 -0.41 -11.11 -16.78
CA LYS A 316 0.88 -11.57 -17.30
C LYS A 316 0.88 -11.49 -18.82
N ALA A 317 1.92 -10.91 -19.42
CA ALA A 317 2.04 -10.84 -20.86
C ALA A 317 2.19 -12.27 -21.44
N GLY A 318 1.29 -12.65 -22.36
CA GLY A 318 1.31 -13.96 -23.01
C GLY A 318 0.32 -15.01 -22.49
N GLY A 319 -0.59 -14.66 -21.57
CA GLY A 319 -1.74 -15.46 -21.18
C GLY A 319 -2.99 -14.96 -21.93
N ASP A 320 -3.20 -15.47 -23.12
CA ASP A 320 -4.50 -15.40 -23.85
C ASP A 320 -5.30 -16.68 -23.59
#